data_590353c72ce100d44f8e0dfdd74cc9f9
#
_entry.id   590353c72ce100d44f8e0dfdd74cc9f9
#
_cell.length_a   1.000
_cell.length_b   1.000
_cell.length_c   1.000
_cell.angle_alpha   90.00
_cell.angle_beta   90.00
_cell.angle_gamma   90.00
#
_symmetry.space_group_name_H-M   'P 1'
#
loop_
_entity.id
_entity.type
_entity.pdbx_description
1 polymer ?
#
loop_
_entity_poly.entity_id
_entity_poly.type
_entity_poly.pdbx_seq_one_letter_code
_entity_poly.pdbx_strand_id
1 'polypeptide(L)'
;MKAINDTVVIKVLRSSHETEHGLELYSDNNGIRYNYGEVVTASEHTVLNSGDKVYYDSVSGSKLLYKGDKLLVLRERDIAIIDD
;
A
#
# COMPACT_ATOMS: atom_id res chain seq x y z
N MET A 1 4.89 8.84 14.53
CA MET A 1 5.52 7.92 13.57
C MET A 1 6.06 8.70 12.39
N LYS A 2 7.25 8.41 11.99
CA LYS A 2 7.88 9.09 10.85
C LYS A 2 8.63 8.07 10.00
N ALA A 3 8.28 8.00 8.72
CA ALA A 3 8.97 7.13 7.79
C ALA A 3 10.21 7.83 7.24
N ILE A 4 11.23 7.05 6.98
CA ILE A 4 12.50 7.57 6.46
C ILE A 4 12.88 6.84 5.18
N ASN A 5 13.83 7.41 4.45
CA ASN A 5 14.31 6.85 3.18
C ASN A 5 13.15 6.78 2.18
N ASP A 6 12.92 5.61 1.59
CA ASP A 6 11.80 5.41 0.67
C ASP A 6 10.67 4.60 1.31
N THR A 7 10.56 4.65 2.62
CA THR A 7 9.62 3.84 3.39
C THR A 7 8.23 4.44 3.36
N VAL A 8 7.24 3.56 3.24
CA VAL A 8 5.82 3.92 3.28
C VAL A 8 5.14 2.97 4.25
N VAL A 9 4.32 3.52 5.13
CA VAL A 9 3.54 2.71 6.06
C VAL A 9 2.08 2.86 5.68
N ILE A 10 1.41 1.74 5.47
CA ILE A 10 0.02 1.75 5.04
C ILE A 10 -0.86 0.91 5.95
N LYS A 11 -2.15 1.21 5.91
CA LYS A 11 -3.19 0.41 6.52
C LYS A 11 -3.93 -0.31 5.41
N VAL A 12 -4.03 -1.63 5.52
CA VAL A 12 -4.71 -2.43 4.50
C VAL A 12 -6.21 -2.16 4.58
N LEU A 13 -6.80 -1.75 3.48
CA LEU A 13 -8.24 -1.51 3.39
C LEU A 13 -8.95 -2.65 2.69
N ARG A 14 -8.32 -3.24 1.67
CA ARG A 14 -8.90 -4.33 0.91
C ARG A 14 -7.83 -5.27 0.44
N SER A 15 -8.13 -6.53 0.44
CA SER A 15 -7.29 -7.49 -0.25
C SER A 15 -7.64 -7.48 -1.74
N SER A 16 -6.79 -8.09 -2.52
CA SER A 16 -6.94 -8.13 -3.98
C SER A 16 -8.28 -8.73 -4.38
N HIS A 17 -8.71 -8.44 -5.58
CA HIS A 17 -9.91 -8.94 -6.26
C HIS A 17 -11.10 -8.02 -6.19
N GLU A 18 -11.26 -7.22 -5.16
CA GLU A 18 -12.43 -6.37 -5.04
C GLU A 18 -12.06 -4.94 -5.33
N THR A 19 -12.73 -4.38 -6.31
CA THR A 19 -12.48 -3.00 -6.71
C THR A 19 -13.79 -2.24 -6.67
N GLU A 20 -14.07 -1.65 -5.53
CA GLU A 20 -15.28 -0.83 -5.40
C GLU A 20 -15.16 0.49 -6.13
N HIS A 21 -14.00 0.75 -6.69
CA HIS A 21 -13.70 2.02 -7.34
C HIS A 21 -13.76 1.92 -8.86
N GLY A 22 -14.27 0.81 -9.35
CA GLY A 22 -14.40 0.62 -10.80
C GLY A 22 -13.11 0.27 -11.51
N LEU A 23 -12.03 0.10 -10.78
CA LEU A 23 -10.76 -0.32 -11.35
C LEU A 23 -10.66 -1.84 -11.30
N GLU A 24 -10.46 -2.47 -12.43
CA GLU A 24 -10.26 -3.91 -12.49
C GLU A 24 -8.79 -4.21 -12.59
N LEU A 25 -8.32 -5.03 -11.69
CA LEU A 25 -6.94 -5.48 -11.68
C LEU A 25 -6.90 -6.94 -12.10
N TYR A 26 -6.26 -7.19 -13.21
CA TYR A 26 -6.12 -8.55 -13.70
C TYR A 26 -4.82 -9.13 -13.20
N SER A 27 -4.91 -10.25 -12.50
CA SER A 27 -3.71 -11.04 -12.27
C SER A 27 -3.64 -12.07 -13.37
N ASP A 28 -2.51 -12.12 -14.03
CA ASP A 28 -2.29 -13.16 -15.00
C ASP A 28 -1.94 -14.47 -14.28
N ASN A 29 -1.46 -15.45 -15.05
CA ASN A 29 -1.13 -16.74 -14.47
C ASN A 29 0.04 -16.69 -13.50
N ASN A 30 0.72 -15.57 -13.41
CA ASN A 30 1.83 -15.41 -12.47
C ASN A 30 1.34 -15.04 -11.07
N GLY A 31 0.07 -14.76 -10.92
CA GLY A 31 -0.50 -14.51 -9.61
C GLY A 31 -0.16 -13.16 -9.02
N ILE A 32 0.28 -12.22 -9.83
CA ILE A 32 0.54 -10.88 -9.33
C ILE A 32 -0.78 -10.26 -8.91
N ARG A 33 -0.84 -9.77 -7.68
CA ARG A 33 -2.04 -9.22 -7.12
C ARG A 33 -1.74 -7.93 -6.42
N TYR A 34 -2.73 -7.04 -6.43
CA TYR A 34 -2.61 -5.77 -5.75
C TYR A 34 -3.66 -5.67 -4.67
N ASN A 35 -3.24 -5.21 -3.51
CA ASN A 35 -4.14 -4.88 -2.42
C ASN A 35 -4.32 -3.37 -2.38
N TYR A 36 -5.39 -2.95 -1.73
CA TYR A 36 -5.76 -1.55 -1.62
C TYR A 36 -5.53 -1.09 -0.18
N GLY A 37 -4.89 0.04 -0.02
CA GLY A 37 -4.59 0.54 1.31
C GLY A 37 -4.53 2.05 1.36
N GLU A 38 -4.45 2.55 2.58
CA GLU A 38 -4.33 3.98 2.83
C GLU A 38 -2.97 4.27 3.46
N VAL A 39 -2.29 5.28 2.95
CA VAL A 39 -1.00 5.68 3.48
C VAL A 39 -1.19 6.31 4.86
N VAL A 40 -0.58 5.72 5.86
CA VAL A 40 -0.56 6.27 7.21
C VAL A 40 0.53 7.31 7.32
N THR A 41 1.71 6.97 6.85
CA THR A 41 2.82 7.90 6.76
C THR A 41 3.75 7.48 5.64
N ALA A 42 4.40 8.44 5.04
CA ALA A 42 5.37 8.18 3.99
C ALA A 42 6.53 9.14 4.17
N SER A 43 7.72 8.68 3.75
CA SER A 43 8.91 9.51 3.83
C SER A 43 8.76 10.72 2.91
N GLU A 44 9.35 11.83 3.30
CA GLU A 44 9.39 13.03 2.47
C GLU A 44 10.12 12.82 1.16
N HIS A 45 10.88 11.73 1.05
CA HIS A 45 11.58 11.38 -0.18
C HIS A 45 10.70 10.67 -1.19
N THR A 46 9.46 10.38 -0.83
CA THR A 46 8.50 9.73 -1.72
C THR A 46 7.51 10.75 -2.25
N VAL A 47 6.79 10.36 -3.29
CA VAL A 47 5.73 11.21 -3.84
C VAL A 47 4.41 11.03 -3.10
N LEU A 48 4.40 10.17 -2.08
CA LEU A 48 3.20 9.81 -1.36
C LEU A 48 2.97 10.73 -0.17
N ASN A 49 1.71 10.90 0.18
CA ASN A 49 1.31 11.70 1.33
C ASN A 49 0.38 10.90 2.21
N SER A 50 0.38 11.24 3.50
CA SER A 50 -0.54 10.65 4.45
C SER A 50 -1.97 10.84 3.97
N GLY A 51 -2.74 9.77 3.98
CA GLY A 51 -4.13 9.80 3.52
C GLY A 51 -4.33 9.35 2.09
N ASP A 52 -3.26 9.22 1.32
CA ASP A 52 -3.38 8.74 -0.06
C ASP A 52 -3.88 7.29 -0.09
N LYS A 53 -4.72 7.00 -1.07
CA LYS A 53 -5.16 5.63 -1.32
C LYS A 53 -4.29 5.04 -2.41
N VAL A 54 -3.82 3.83 -2.19
CA VAL A 54 -2.84 3.22 -3.08
C VAL A 54 -3.15 1.75 -3.33
N TYR A 55 -2.66 1.28 -4.47
CA TYR A 55 -2.61 -0.15 -4.77
C TYR A 55 -1.16 -0.57 -4.70
N TYR A 56 -0.91 -1.65 -4.00
CA TYR A 56 0.46 -2.12 -3.77
C TYR A 56 0.55 -3.63 -3.97
N ASP A 57 1.76 -4.10 -4.19
CA ASP A 57 2.02 -5.52 -4.40
C ASP A 57 1.69 -6.30 -3.13
N SER A 58 0.79 -7.27 -3.26
CA SER A 58 0.27 -8.00 -2.11
C SER A 58 1.31 -8.90 -1.44
N VAL A 59 2.38 -9.22 -2.13
CA VAL A 59 3.43 -10.07 -1.56
C VAL A 59 4.57 -9.26 -0.96
N SER A 60 4.50 -7.95 -1.08
CA SER A 60 5.54 -7.07 -0.56
C SER A 60 5.20 -6.60 0.83
N GLY A 61 6.21 -6.13 1.52
CA GLY A 61 6.01 -5.46 2.78
C GLY A 61 6.18 -6.34 3.99
N SER A 62 6.37 -5.71 5.12
CA SER A 62 6.52 -6.36 6.42
C SER A 62 5.41 -5.88 7.33
N LYS A 63 4.86 -6.80 8.07
CA LYS A 63 3.78 -6.49 9.01
C LYS A 63 4.32 -5.75 10.22
N LEU A 64 3.60 -4.73 10.63
CA LEU A 64 3.96 -3.93 11.80
C LEU A 64 2.73 -3.78 12.68
N LEU A 65 2.90 -4.08 13.95
CA LEU A 65 1.85 -3.81 14.93
C LEU A 65 2.24 -2.54 15.67
N TYR A 66 1.40 -1.52 15.53
CA TYR A 66 1.68 -0.22 16.12
C TYR A 66 0.45 0.26 16.87
N LYS A 67 0.58 0.39 18.19
CA LYS A 67 -0.50 0.86 19.07
C LYS A 67 -1.82 0.13 18.82
N GLY A 68 -1.72 -1.20 18.61
CA GLY A 68 -2.91 -2.01 18.38
C GLY A 68 -3.37 -2.10 16.94
N ASP A 69 -2.82 -1.29 16.06
CA ASP A 69 -3.17 -1.32 14.65
C ASP A 69 -2.19 -2.16 13.86
N LYS A 70 -2.73 -2.94 12.96
CA LYS A 70 -1.92 -3.76 12.05
C LYS A 70 -1.62 -2.94 10.82
N LEU A 71 -0.36 -2.63 10.63
CA LEU A 71 0.10 -1.83 9.51
C LEU A 71 1.05 -2.64 8.65
N LEU A 72 1.36 -2.12 7.48
CA LEU A 72 2.27 -2.77 6.55
C LEU A 72 3.34 -1.76 6.16
N VAL A 73 4.59 -2.18 6.25
CA VAL A 73 5.73 -1.33 5.92
C VAL A 73 6.22 -1.74 4.54
N LEU A 74 6.23 -0.78 3.63
CA LEU A 74 6.59 -0.99 2.23
C LEU A 74 7.67 0.00 1.82
N ARG A 75 8.20 -0.21 0.64
CA ARG A 75 9.04 0.77 -0.04
C ARG A 75 8.20 1.44 -1.12
N GLU A 76 8.57 2.64 -1.50
CA GLU A 76 7.85 3.35 -2.55
C GLU A 76 7.72 2.52 -3.82
N ARG A 77 8.74 1.76 -4.15
CA ARG A 77 8.74 0.92 -5.36
C ARG A 77 7.70 -0.19 -5.33
N ASP A 78 7.19 -0.52 -4.15
CA ASP A 78 6.16 -1.55 -4.02
C ASP A 78 4.76 -1.00 -4.26
N ILE A 79 4.64 0.31 -4.36
CA ILE A 79 3.38 0.97 -4.65
C ILE A 79 3.24 1.05 -6.16
N ALA A 80 2.14 0.53 -6.67
CA ALA A 80 1.94 0.51 -8.11
C ALA A 80 1.15 1.72 -8.59
N ILE A 81 0.13 2.11 -7.85
CA ILE A 81 -0.81 3.14 -8.29
C ILE A 81 -1.26 3.96 -7.09
N ILE A 82 -1.34 5.26 -7.29
CA ILE A 82 -2.00 6.16 -6.34
C ILE A 82 -3.39 6.42 -6.89
N ASP A 83 -4.39 6.10 -6.09
CA ASP A 83 -5.79 6.29 -6.47
C ASP A 83 -6.23 7.68 -6.02
N ASP A 84 -6.15 8.62 -6.92
CA ASP A 84 -6.52 10.01 -6.60
C ASP A 84 -7.78 10.50 -7.33
#